data_e32a598e9bb9c9dd8bd073feb8f5b255
#
_entry.id   e32a598e9bb9c9dd8bd073feb8f5b255
#
_cell.length_a   1.000
_cell.length_b   1.000
_cell.length_c   1.000
_cell.angle_alpha   90.00
_cell.angle_beta   90.00
_cell.angle_gamma   90.00
#
_symmetry.space_group_name_H-M   'P 1'
#
loop_
_entity.id
_entity.type
_entity.pdbx_description
1 polymer ?
#
loop_
_entity_poly.entity_id
_entity_poly.type
_entity_poly.pdbx_seq_one_letter_code
_entity_poly.pdbx_strand_id
1 'polypeptide(L)'
;MAKNDKILIDGIIDERVENKIPSDKRDEVFEYFAFEQILKDYDLSHEELISGSVDGRNDGGIDGFYIFINGHLLVDLDKFNWPKSGSILELWLITCKHHDTFKQAPLDNLVASLTELFDLSIESNNLKGDYSETVLKQRSNFKIAYRKVSPKLSDFRVNFCYASRGNTEELGESIIARSKQAEHITN
;
A
#
# COMPACT_ATOMS: atom_id res chain seq x y z
N MET A 1 -1.65 21.01 -2.59
CA MET A 1 -1.49 20.82 -4.06
C MET A 1 -1.94 22.09 -4.79
N ALA A 2 -1.09 22.66 -5.63
CA ALA A 2 -1.47 23.85 -6.38
C ALA A 2 -2.66 23.53 -7.31
N LYS A 3 -3.49 24.54 -7.62
CA LYS A 3 -4.65 24.36 -8.49
C LYS A 3 -4.29 23.76 -9.87
N ASN A 4 -3.10 24.11 -10.37
CA ASN A 4 -2.59 23.59 -11.64
C ASN A 4 -2.22 22.11 -11.57
N ASP A 5 -1.77 21.62 -10.42
CA ASP A 5 -1.40 20.20 -10.25
C ASP A 5 -2.63 19.30 -10.35
N LYS A 6 -3.79 19.75 -9.82
CA LYS A 6 -5.06 19.03 -9.99
C LYS A 6 -5.46 18.90 -11.46
N ILE A 7 -5.35 20.00 -12.22
CA ILE A 7 -5.70 20.01 -13.65
C ILE A 7 -4.79 19.04 -14.42
N LEU A 8 -3.49 19.01 -14.07
CA LEU A 8 -2.54 18.12 -14.71
C LEU A 8 -2.87 16.66 -14.40
N ILE A 9 -3.12 16.32 -13.13
CA ILE A 9 -3.49 14.97 -12.71
C ILE A 9 -4.79 14.54 -13.38
N ASP A 10 -5.81 15.40 -13.40
CA ASP A 10 -7.08 15.12 -14.06
C ASP A 10 -6.91 14.82 -15.54
N GLY A 11 -6.07 15.59 -16.24
CA GLY A 11 -5.76 15.35 -17.65
C GLY A 11 -5.09 13.99 -17.88
N ILE A 12 -4.13 13.61 -17.03
CA ILE A 12 -3.47 12.30 -17.10
C ILE A 12 -4.47 11.16 -16.86
N ILE A 13 -5.34 11.32 -15.86
CA ILE A 13 -6.34 10.31 -15.52
C ILE A 13 -7.37 10.18 -16.64
N ASP A 14 -7.85 11.30 -17.21
CA ASP A 14 -8.81 11.29 -18.32
C ASP A 14 -8.24 10.57 -19.55
N GLU A 15 -7.00 10.89 -19.95
CA GLU A 15 -6.32 10.22 -21.06
C GLU A 15 -6.19 8.71 -20.82
N ARG A 16 -5.84 8.29 -19.60
CA ARG A 16 -5.71 6.86 -19.26
C ARG A 16 -7.04 6.14 -19.27
N VAL A 17 -8.11 6.76 -18.78
CA VAL A 17 -9.48 6.21 -18.84
C VAL A 17 -9.92 6.02 -20.29
N GLU A 18 -9.69 7.01 -21.17
CA GLU A 18 -10.00 6.90 -22.59
C GLU A 18 -9.25 5.75 -23.26
N ASN A 19 -7.98 5.55 -22.89
CA ASN A 19 -7.14 4.48 -23.40
C ASN A 19 -7.30 3.15 -22.64
N LYS A 20 -8.13 3.09 -21.58
CA LYS A 20 -8.37 1.94 -20.71
C LYS A 20 -7.09 1.38 -20.05
N ILE A 21 -6.24 2.27 -19.54
CA ILE A 21 -4.95 1.95 -18.92
C ILE A 21 -4.97 2.28 -17.42
N PRO A 22 -5.04 1.32 -16.52
CA PRO A 22 -5.26 -0.13 -16.72
C PRO A 22 -6.72 -0.50 -16.92
N SER A 23 -7.67 0.45 -16.80
CA SER A 23 -9.11 0.23 -16.75
C SER A 23 -9.84 1.42 -17.38
N ASP A 24 -11.15 1.27 -17.63
CA ASP A 24 -12.06 2.37 -17.99
C ASP A 24 -12.71 3.04 -16.75
N LYS A 25 -12.37 2.60 -15.53
CA LYS A 25 -12.86 3.17 -14.28
C LYS A 25 -11.85 4.15 -13.69
N ARG A 26 -12.32 5.35 -13.46
CA ARG A 26 -11.50 6.48 -13.00
C ARG A 26 -10.78 6.19 -11.67
N ASP A 27 -11.45 5.53 -10.73
CA ASP A 27 -10.88 5.21 -9.43
C ASP A 27 -9.72 4.21 -9.54
N GLU A 28 -9.90 3.15 -10.34
CA GLU A 28 -8.85 2.15 -10.61
C GLU A 28 -7.64 2.77 -11.34
N VAL A 29 -7.90 3.70 -12.28
CA VAL A 29 -6.83 4.44 -12.98
C VAL A 29 -6.07 5.35 -12.01
N PHE A 30 -6.78 6.03 -11.09
CA PHE A 30 -6.14 6.87 -10.07
C PHE A 30 -5.27 6.06 -9.12
N GLU A 31 -5.74 4.91 -8.65
CA GLU A 31 -4.98 4.01 -7.79
C GLU A 31 -3.70 3.52 -8.47
N TYR A 32 -3.83 3.03 -9.69
CA TYR A 32 -2.67 2.58 -10.46
C TYR A 32 -1.66 3.70 -10.66
N PHE A 33 -2.11 4.90 -11.03
CA PHE A 33 -1.25 6.07 -11.17
C PHE A 33 -0.58 6.44 -9.84
N ALA A 34 -1.31 6.34 -8.71
CA ALA A 34 -0.74 6.60 -7.39
C ALA A 34 0.36 5.59 -7.06
N PHE A 35 0.17 4.30 -7.34
CA PHE A 35 1.20 3.26 -7.14
C PHE A 35 2.45 3.54 -7.96
N GLU A 36 2.31 3.89 -9.24
CA GLU A 36 3.44 4.27 -10.10
C GLU A 36 4.23 5.45 -9.50
N GLN A 37 3.54 6.48 -9.01
CA GLN A 37 4.21 7.67 -8.48
C GLN A 37 4.86 7.41 -7.11
N ILE A 38 4.21 6.64 -6.23
CA ILE A 38 4.72 6.32 -4.90
C ILE A 38 5.93 5.38 -5.00
N LEU A 39 5.88 4.40 -5.89
CA LEU A 39 6.89 3.35 -6.04
C LEU A 39 7.85 3.58 -7.21
N LYS A 40 7.88 4.80 -7.78
CA LYS A 40 8.67 5.14 -8.98
C LYS A 40 10.16 4.81 -8.87
N ASP A 41 10.72 4.86 -7.66
CA ASP A 41 12.15 4.64 -7.43
C ASP A 41 12.53 3.13 -7.48
N TYR A 42 11.54 2.24 -7.54
CA TYR A 42 11.74 0.79 -7.65
C TYR A 42 11.70 0.25 -9.09
N ASP A 43 11.37 1.10 -10.07
CA ASP A 43 11.33 0.76 -11.51
C ASP A 43 10.51 -0.51 -11.81
N LEU A 44 9.29 -0.56 -11.24
CA LEU A 44 8.41 -1.72 -11.34
C LEU A 44 7.72 -1.78 -12.71
N SER A 45 7.63 -2.98 -13.27
CA SER A 45 6.79 -3.27 -14.43
C SER A 45 5.29 -3.14 -14.08
N HIS A 46 4.46 -3.05 -15.12
CA HIS A 46 3.00 -3.04 -14.97
C HIS A 46 2.48 -4.27 -14.19
N GLU A 47 3.00 -5.45 -14.49
CA GLU A 47 2.61 -6.71 -13.83
C GLU A 47 3.02 -6.72 -12.34
N GLU A 48 4.19 -6.17 -12.03
CA GLU A 48 4.66 -6.03 -10.65
C GLU A 48 3.81 -5.05 -9.85
N LEU A 49 3.42 -3.91 -10.42
CA LEU A 49 2.51 -2.96 -9.78
C LEU A 49 1.14 -3.61 -9.50
N ILE A 50 0.58 -4.33 -10.46
CA ILE A 50 -0.70 -5.03 -10.27
C ILE A 50 -0.57 -6.13 -9.20
N SER A 51 0.57 -6.80 -9.10
CA SER A 51 0.76 -7.90 -8.15
C SER A 51 0.62 -7.49 -6.68
N GLY A 52 0.84 -6.22 -6.36
CA GLY A 52 0.67 -5.65 -5.03
C GLY A 52 -0.66 -4.93 -4.81
N SER A 53 -1.50 -4.79 -5.84
CA SER A 53 -2.84 -4.25 -5.68
C SER A 53 -3.72 -5.27 -4.95
N VAL A 54 -4.32 -4.84 -3.86
CA VAL A 54 -5.23 -5.65 -3.02
C VAL A 54 -6.61 -5.00 -2.89
N ASP A 55 -6.83 -3.91 -3.64
CA ASP A 55 -8.11 -3.20 -3.68
C ASP A 55 -9.29 -4.15 -3.96
N GLY A 56 -10.39 -3.84 -3.33
CA GLY A 56 -11.63 -4.55 -3.51
C GLY A 56 -12.48 -4.58 -2.26
N ARG A 57 -13.44 -5.51 -2.24
CA ARG A 57 -14.27 -5.73 -1.07
C ARG A 57 -13.46 -6.42 0.02
N ASN A 58 -13.52 -5.89 1.24
CA ASN A 58 -12.83 -6.44 2.41
C ASN A 58 -11.29 -6.32 2.33
N ASP A 59 -10.80 -5.21 1.76
CA ASP A 59 -9.38 -4.88 1.68
C ASP A 59 -8.78 -4.35 3.00
N GLY A 60 -9.62 -4.09 3.98
CA GLY A 60 -9.19 -3.50 5.26
C GLY A 60 -8.77 -2.04 5.16
N GLY A 61 -9.11 -1.35 4.07
CA GLY A 61 -8.69 0.01 3.74
C GLY A 61 -7.29 0.07 3.14
N ILE A 62 -6.75 -1.06 2.68
CA ILE A 62 -5.46 -1.17 2.00
C ILE A 62 -5.73 -1.39 0.52
N ASP A 63 -5.36 -0.45 -0.33
CA ASP A 63 -5.51 -0.59 -1.78
C ASP A 63 -4.21 -1.16 -2.41
N GLY A 64 -3.04 -0.87 -1.82
CA GLY A 64 -1.75 -1.44 -2.24
C GLY A 64 -0.95 -2.03 -1.09
N PHE A 65 -0.41 -3.24 -1.27
CA PHE A 65 0.37 -3.98 -0.28
C PHE A 65 1.62 -4.58 -0.96
N TYR A 66 2.77 -3.92 -0.80
CA TYR A 66 4.02 -4.31 -1.46
C TYR A 66 5.09 -4.65 -0.44
N ILE A 67 5.84 -5.72 -0.71
CA ILE A 67 6.91 -6.21 0.15
C ILE A 67 8.21 -6.18 -0.66
N PHE A 68 9.20 -5.42 -0.19
CA PHE A 68 10.50 -5.36 -0.83
C PHE A 68 11.57 -5.96 0.06
N ILE A 69 12.52 -6.64 -0.55
CA ILE A 69 13.71 -7.16 0.11
C ILE A 69 14.91 -6.67 -0.67
N ASN A 70 15.72 -5.82 -0.04
CA ASN A 70 16.86 -5.13 -0.67
C ASN A 70 16.46 -4.39 -1.97
N GLY A 71 15.31 -3.73 -1.97
CA GLY A 71 14.80 -2.98 -3.11
C GLY A 71 14.14 -3.83 -4.20
N HIS A 72 14.07 -5.15 -4.06
CA HIS A 72 13.41 -6.04 -5.02
C HIS A 72 12.02 -6.45 -4.52
N LEU A 73 11.01 -6.32 -5.37
CA LEU A 73 9.63 -6.69 -5.05
C LEU A 73 9.49 -8.20 -4.89
N LEU A 74 8.86 -8.62 -3.80
CA LEU A 74 8.52 -10.01 -3.53
C LEU A 74 7.17 -10.36 -4.17
N VAL A 75 7.20 -10.90 -5.38
CA VAL A 75 6.00 -11.37 -6.09
C VAL A 75 5.72 -12.86 -5.81
N ASP A 76 6.77 -13.67 -5.83
CA ASP A 76 6.69 -15.13 -5.71
C ASP A 76 7.76 -15.63 -4.71
N LEU A 77 7.31 -16.23 -3.63
CA LEU A 77 8.18 -16.73 -2.55
C LEU A 77 9.16 -17.80 -3.01
N ASP A 78 8.74 -18.65 -3.95
CA ASP A 78 9.53 -19.82 -4.40
C ASP A 78 10.59 -19.40 -5.42
N LYS A 79 10.32 -18.37 -6.20
CA LYS A 79 11.24 -17.86 -7.24
C LYS A 79 12.14 -16.72 -6.74
N PHE A 80 11.86 -16.18 -5.56
CA PHE A 80 12.59 -15.05 -5.03
C PHE A 80 14.04 -15.40 -4.70
N ASN A 81 14.98 -14.56 -5.16
CA ASN A 81 16.40 -14.72 -4.86
C ASN A 81 16.73 -14.16 -3.47
N TRP A 82 16.62 -15.00 -2.45
CA TRP A 82 16.77 -14.60 -1.06
C TRP A 82 18.21 -14.16 -0.74
N PRO A 83 18.40 -12.99 -0.11
CA PRO A 83 19.74 -12.52 0.27
C PRO A 83 20.37 -13.47 1.29
N LYS A 84 21.69 -13.63 1.19
CA LYS A 84 22.47 -14.49 2.11
C LYS A 84 22.85 -13.77 3.41
N SER A 85 22.97 -12.43 3.36
CA SER A 85 23.34 -11.58 4.50
C SER A 85 22.80 -10.16 4.27
N GLY A 86 22.70 -9.37 5.34
CA GLY A 86 22.41 -7.93 5.25
C GLY A 86 21.07 -7.62 4.57
N SER A 87 19.96 -8.13 5.11
CA SER A 87 18.65 -7.92 4.52
C SER A 87 18.02 -6.62 5.00
N ILE A 88 17.50 -5.83 4.07
CA ILE A 88 16.58 -4.71 4.33
C ILE A 88 15.20 -5.18 3.90
N LEU A 89 14.24 -5.17 4.81
CA LEU A 89 12.85 -5.48 4.53
C LEU A 89 12.04 -4.18 4.53
N GLU A 90 11.33 -3.93 3.46
CA GLU A 90 10.48 -2.75 3.34
C GLU A 90 9.05 -3.19 3.02
N LEU A 91 8.11 -2.61 3.74
CA LEU A 91 6.70 -2.82 3.56
C LEU A 91 6.06 -1.50 3.14
N TRP A 92 5.29 -1.52 2.07
CA TRP A 92 4.50 -0.38 1.62
C TRP A 92 3.03 -0.71 1.69
N LEU A 93 2.30 0.11 2.44
CA LEU A 93 0.86 0.03 2.61
C LEU A 93 0.26 1.34 2.10
N ILE A 94 -0.51 1.22 1.03
CA ILE A 94 -1.01 2.37 0.29
C ILE A 94 -2.54 2.36 0.34
N THR A 95 -3.12 3.49 0.71
CA THR A 95 -4.55 3.77 0.64
C THR A 95 -4.79 4.89 -0.36
N CYS A 96 -5.65 4.66 -1.34
CA CYS A 96 -5.96 5.60 -2.39
C CYS A 96 -7.42 6.02 -2.33
N LYS A 97 -7.69 7.33 -2.42
CA LYS A 97 -9.06 7.83 -2.53
C LYS A 97 -9.10 8.98 -3.52
N HIS A 98 -9.77 8.75 -4.63
CA HIS A 98 -9.97 9.75 -5.70
C HIS A 98 -10.95 10.84 -5.24
N HIS A 99 -10.58 11.57 -4.18
CA HIS A 99 -11.33 12.67 -3.59
C HIS A 99 -10.52 13.95 -3.61
N ASP A 100 -11.21 15.10 -3.58
CA ASP A 100 -10.59 16.43 -3.55
C ASP A 100 -10.11 16.85 -2.17
N THR A 101 -10.39 16.04 -1.14
CA THR A 101 -9.99 16.29 0.25
C THR A 101 -9.57 15.00 0.92
N PHE A 102 -8.62 15.09 1.83
CA PHE A 102 -8.30 13.99 2.72
C PHE A 102 -9.44 13.78 3.72
N LYS A 103 -9.92 12.54 3.85
CA LYS A 103 -10.97 12.16 4.79
C LYS A 103 -10.40 11.28 5.89
N GLN A 104 -10.96 11.37 7.09
CA GLN A 104 -10.51 10.58 8.23
C GLN A 104 -10.93 9.10 8.14
N ALA A 105 -12.13 8.82 7.64
CA ALA A 105 -12.69 7.46 7.61
C ALA A 105 -11.77 6.39 6.96
N PRO A 106 -11.07 6.65 5.82
CA PRO A 106 -10.11 5.69 5.29
C PRO A 106 -8.98 5.35 6.26
N LEU A 107 -8.47 6.34 7.00
CA LEU A 107 -7.43 6.14 8.00
C LEU A 107 -7.94 5.39 9.23
N ASP A 108 -9.18 5.64 9.66
CA ASP A 108 -9.80 4.91 10.77
C ASP A 108 -9.91 3.42 10.43
N ASN A 109 -10.35 3.08 9.22
CA ASN A 109 -10.42 1.71 8.73
C ASN A 109 -9.03 1.08 8.65
N LEU A 110 -8.07 1.79 8.08
CA LEU A 110 -6.68 1.33 7.98
C LEU A 110 -6.11 1.02 9.36
N VAL A 111 -6.18 1.94 10.33
CA VAL A 111 -5.67 1.75 11.70
C VAL A 111 -6.29 0.54 12.37
N ALA A 112 -7.61 0.35 12.23
CA ALA A 112 -8.30 -0.81 12.79
C ALA A 112 -7.78 -2.12 12.19
N SER A 113 -7.63 -2.17 10.88
CA SER A 113 -7.13 -3.35 10.15
C SER A 113 -5.67 -3.64 10.44
N LEU A 114 -4.81 -2.60 10.51
CA LEU A 114 -3.39 -2.77 10.80
C LEU A 114 -3.14 -3.41 12.16
N THR A 115 -3.89 -3.00 13.19
CA THR A 115 -3.77 -3.55 14.54
C THR A 115 -3.95 -5.07 14.55
N GLU A 116 -4.83 -5.59 13.69
CA GLU A 116 -5.10 -7.02 13.61
C GLU A 116 -4.20 -7.73 12.60
N LEU A 117 -4.04 -7.18 11.41
CA LEU A 117 -3.27 -7.80 10.32
C LEU A 117 -1.77 -7.93 10.65
N PHE A 118 -1.23 -6.98 11.43
CA PHE A 118 0.19 -6.99 11.80
C PHE A 118 0.48 -7.65 13.16
N ASP A 119 -0.53 -8.10 13.88
CA ASP A 119 -0.31 -9.11 14.92
C ASP A 119 -0.04 -10.46 14.25
N LEU A 120 1.23 -10.74 13.99
CA LEU A 120 1.66 -11.97 13.32
C LEU A 120 1.54 -13.21 14.20
N SER A 121 1.17 -13.08 15.48
CA SER A 121 0.85 -14.20 16.37
C SER A 121 -0.52 -14.80 16.07
N ILE A 122 -1.44 -14.00 15.51
CA ILE A 122 -2.78 -14.45 15.14
C ILE A 122 -2.70 -15.19 13.80
N GLU A 123 -3.25 -16.41 13.75
CA GLU A 123 -3.41 -17.13 12.48
C GLU A 123 -4.55 -16.53 11.65
N SER A 124 -4.44 -16.60 10.31
CA SER A 124 -5.38 -15.91 9.39
C SER A 124 -6.85 -16.33 9.58
N ASN A 125 -7.10 -17.55 10.00
CA ASN A 125 -8.45 -18.06 10.29
C ASN A 125 -9.03 -17.57 11.64
N ASN A 126 -8.23 -16.92 12.47
CA ASN A 126 -8.63 -16.39 13.78
C ASN A 126 -8.73 -14.86 13.79
N LEU A 127 -8.57 -14.23 12.64
CA LEU A 127 -8.80 -12.78 12.48
C LEU A 127 -10.28 -12.50 12.70
N LYS A 128 -10.59 -11.38 13.35
CA LYS A 128 -11.98 -10.94 13.64
C LYS A 128 -12.58 -10.19 12.45
N GLY A 129 -11.73 -9.45 11.72
CA GLY A 129 -12.11 -8.76 10.50
C GLY A 129 -12.31 -9.75 9.35
N ASP A 130 -13.20 -9.39 8.44
CA ASP A 130 -13.40 -10.11 7.18
C ASP A 130 -12.48 -9.51 6.12
N TYR A 131 -11.44 -10.25 5.73
CA TYR A 131 -10.42 -9.77 4.79
C TYR A 131 -10.43 -10.58 3.50
N SER A 132 -10.15 -9.91 2.38
CA SER A 132 -10.05 -10.55 1.08
C SER A 132 -8.90 -11.56 1.02
N GLU A 133 -9.02 -12.54 0.12
CA GLU A 133 -7.95 -13.54 -0.09
C GLU A 133 -6.63 -12.89 -0.51
N THR A 134 -6.69 -11.78 -1.26
CA THR A 134 -5.52 -11.03 -1.70
C THR A 134 -4.78 -10.38 -0.52
N VAL A 135 -5.49 -9.74 0.40
CA VAL A 135 -4.91 -9.18 1.63
C VAL A 135 -4.31 -10.28 2.49
N LEU A 136 -5.03 -11.39 2.71
CA LEU A 136 -4.54 -12.51 3.51
C LEU A 136 -3.32 -13.19 2.89
N LYS A 137 -3.26 -13.29 1.57
CA LYS A 137 -2.11 -13.79 0.84
C LYS A 137 -0.89 -12.89 1.04
N GLN A 138 -1.03 -11.57 0.88
CA GLN A 138 0.07 -10.63 1.10
C GLN A 138 0.53 -10.62 2.56
N ARG A 139 -0.39 -10.68 3.52
CA ARG A 139 -0.05 -10.87 4.93
C ARG A 139 0.76 -12.14 5.17
N SER A 140 0.36 -13.25 4.56
CA SER A 140 1.09 -14.53 4.65
C SER A 140 2.48 -14.42 4.04
N ASN A 141 2.60 -13.82 2.86
CA ASN A 141 3.87 -13.56 2.20
C ASN A 141 4.79 -12.71 3.09
N PHE A 142 4.26 -11.65 3.69
CA PHE A 142 5.00 -10.82 4.63
C PHE A 142 5.48 -11.62 5.86
N LYS A 143 4.59 -12.40 6.50
CA LYS A 143 4.94 -13.25 7.65
C LYS A 143 6.09 -14.23 7.31
N ILE A 144 6.05 -14.85 6.13
CA ILE A 144 7.10 -15.77 5.65
C ILE A 144 8.39 -15.01 5.38
N ALA A 145 8.31 -13.87 4.65
CA ALA A 145 9.46 -13.04 4.34
C ALA A 145 10.16 -12.56 5.60
N TYR A 146 9.40 -11.99 6.54
CA TYR A 146 9.91 -11.52 7.82
C TYR A 146 10.66 -12.62 8.58
N ARG A 147 10.05 -13.80 8.74
CA ARG A 147 10.70 -14.96 9.40
C ARG A 147 11.99 -15.38 8.68
N LYS A 148 11.97 -15.37 7.36
CA LYS A 148 13.11 -15.84 6.55
C LYS A 148 14.29 -14.87 6.56
N VAL A 149 14.04 -13.56 6.67
CA VAL A 149 15.10 -12.55 6.71
C VAL A 149 15.51 -12.12 8.12
N SER A 150 14.67 -12.35 9.15
CA SER A 150 14.93 -11.95 10.54
C SER A 150 16.33 -12.26 11.05
N PRO A 151 16.92 -13.47 10.83
CA PRO A 151 18.26 -13.76 11.34
C PRO A 151 19.39 -12.91 10.76
N LYS A 152 19.12 -12.19 9.66
CA LYS A 152 20.09 -11.38 8.89
C LYS A 152 19.55 -10.00 8.56
N LEU A 153 18.50 -9.60 9.26
CA LEU A 153 17.83 -8.31 9.08
C LEU A 153 18.74 -7.19 9.56
N SER A 154 19.08 -6.26 8.66
CA SER A 154 19.84 -5.06 8.95
C SER A 154 18.93 -3.86 9.22
N ASP A 155 17.78 -3.83 8.55
CA ASP A 155 16.82 -2.74 8.67
C ASP A 155 15.42 -3.24 8.31
N PHE A 156 14.41 -2.68 8.99
CA PHE A 156 13.01 -2.93 8.68
C PHE A 156 12.25 -1.60 8.61
N ARG A 157 11.58 -1.37 7.51
CA ARG A 157 10.84 -0.13 7.26
C ARG A 157 9.40 -0.43 6.90
N VAL A 158 8.49 0.31 7.50
CA VAL A 158 7.08 0.30 7.13
C VAL A 158 6.70 1.69 6.63
N ASN A 159 6.21 1.74 5.39
CA ASN A 159 5.82 2.96 4.72
C ASN A 159 4.31 2.99 4.55
N PHE A 160 3.66 4.00 5.12
CA PHE A 160 2.23 4.26 4.92
C PHE A 160 2.06 5.43 3.97
N CYS A 161 1.23 5.21 2.95
CA CYS A 161 0.86 6.26 2.03
C CYS A 161 -0.65 6.38 1.93
N TYR A 162 -1.16 7.60 2.14
CA TYR A 162 -2.54 7.94 1.81
C TYR A 162 -2.55 8.87 0.60
N ALA A 163 -2.87 8.32 -0.57
CA ALA A 163 -2.96 9.07 -1.81
C ALA A 163 -4.37 9.66 -1.99
N SER A 164 -4.43 10.95 -2.24
CA SER A 164 -5.66 11.69 -2.52
C SER A 164 -5.35 12.90 -3.41
N ARG A 165 -6.35 13.41 -4.11
CA ARG A 165 -6.25 14.68 -4.85
C ARG A 165 -6.35 15.92 -3.95
N GLY A 166 -6.50 15.70 -2.64
CA GLY A 166 -6.57 16.76 -1.64
C GLY A 166 -5.29 17.58 -1.51
N ASN A 167 -5.41 18.78 -0.98
CA ASN A 167 -4.27 19.62 -0.65
C ASN A 167 -3.67 19.20 0.70
N THR A 168 -2.40 18.83 0.71
CA THR A 168 -1.69 18.44 1.95
C THR A 168 -1.49 19.59 2.93
N GLU A 169 -1.56 20.85 2.48
CA GLU A 169 -1.51 22.02 3.35
C GLU A 169 -2.80 22.23 4.15
N GLU A 170 -3.89 21.56 3.75
CA GLU A 170 -5.21 21.63 4.37
C GLU A 170 -5.53 20.40 5.24
N LEU A 171 -4.50 19.63 5.65
CA LEU A 171 -4.70 18.46 6.51
C LEU A 171 -5.21 18.88 7.88
N GLY A 172 -6.38 18.34 8.26
CA GLY A 172 -6.94 18.53 9.59
C GLY A 172 -6.15 17.79 10.66
N GLU A 173 -6.20 18.30 11.91
CA GLU A 173 -5.50 17.68 13.05
C GLU A 173 -5.87 16.21 13.26
N SER A 174 -7.11 15.83 13.01
CA SER A 174 -7.57 14.44 13.11
C SER A 174 -6.89 13.50 12.10
N ILE A 175 -6.64 13.97 10.87
CA ILE A 175 -5.91 13.22 9.84
C ILE A 175 -4.46 13.00 10.29
N ILE A 176 -3.80 14.06 10.78
CA ILE A 176 -2.43 13.99 11.26
C ILE A 176 -2.31 13.05 12.47
N ALA A 177 -3.26 13.11 13.40
CA ALA A 177 -3.27 12.24 14.58
C ALA A 177 -3.44 10.76 14.18
N ARG A 178 -4.30 10.46 13.21
CA ARG A 178 -4.51 9.08 12.73
C ARG A 178 -3.33 8.53 11.94
N SER A 179 -2.67 9.35 11.12
CA SER A 179 -1.46 8.92 10.43
C SER A 179 -0.35 8.53 11.42
N LYS A 180 -0.13 9.33 12.47
CA LYS A 180 0.80 9.01 13.55
C LYS A 180 0.43 7.74 14.31
N GLN A 181 -0.87 7.47 14.51
CA GLN A 181 -1.30 6.22 15.14
C GLN A 181 -0.97 5.00 14.25
N ALA A 182 -1.14 5.10 12.93
CA ALA A 182 -0.74 4.04 12.00
C ALA A 182 0.78 3.74 12.09
N GLU A 183 1.62 4.77 12.17
CA GLU A 183 3.06 4.64 12.37
C GLU A 183 3.42 3.91 13.67
N HIS A 184 2.69 4.13 14.76
CA HIS A 184 2.94 3.47 16.05
C HIS A 184 2.56 2.00 16.12
N ILE A 185 1.64 1.54 15.30
CA ILE A 185 1.20 0.14 15.30
C ILE A 185 2.27 -0.79 14.72
N THR A 186 3.16 -0.26 13.90
CA THR A 186 4.13 -1.03 13.12
C THR A 186 5.58 -0.85 13.57
N ASN A 187 5.81 0.04 14.52
CA ASN A 187 7.10 0.22 15.21
C ASN A 187 7.11 -0.52 16.55
#